data_934abb61f6a0944e0a06ac9776150e64
#
_entry.id   934abb61f6a0944e0a06ac9776150e64
#
_cell.length_a   1.000
_cell.length_b   1.000
_cell.length_c   1.000
_cell.angle_alpha   90.00
_cell.angle_beta   90.00
_cell.angle_gamma   90.00
#
_symmetry.space_group_name_H-M   'P 1'
#
loop_
_entity.id
_entity.type
_entity.pdbx_description
1 polymer ?
#
loop_
_entity_poly.entity_id
_entity_poly.type
_entity_poly.pdbx_seq_one_letter_code
_entity_poly.pdbx_strand_id
1 'polypeptide(L)'
;NDPRDIGLFLAKIDEGYDLVHGWRKQRQDAFLNRRLPSLIANWIISKTTRFPIHDLGCTLKAIRREIAQDLESYGEMHRFIPILAHWRGAWCAEVVTKHHPRRFGTTKYGISRTLRVVLDLITVKYMLDYSASPMKLFGMLGFGCGLLSALAGVAVVLMKLAQGVDM
;
A
#
# COMPACT_ATOMS: atom_id res chain seq x y z
N ASN A 1 -17.16 -12.76 -4.02
CA ASN A 1 -17.36 -13.10 -2.61
C ASN A 1 -18.74 -13.67 -2.42
N ASP A 2 -18.89 -14.58 -1.46
CA ASP A 2 -20.16 -15.20 -1.13
C ASP A 2 -20.90 -14.34 -0.08
N PRO A 3 -22.17 -13.97 -0.26
CA PRO A 3 -22.94 -13.25 0.75
C PRO A 3 -23.08 -14.01 2.07
N ARG A 4 -22.99 -15.33 2.05
CA ARG A 4 -23.05 -16.19 3.25
C ARG A 4 -21.88 -15.95 4.20
N ASP A 5 -20.77 -15.42 3.69
CA ASP A 5 -19.61 -15.11 4.51
C ASP A 5 -19.83 -13.88 5.42
N ILE A 6 -20.88 -13.06 5.17
CA ILE A 6 -21.17 -11.85 5.96
C ILE A 6 -21.36 -12.19 7.45
N GLY A 7 -22.05 -13.32 7.76
CA GLY A 7 -22.23 -13.75 9.15
C GLY A 7 -20.92 -13.97 9.90
N LEU A 8 -19.88 -14.50 9.21
CA LEU A 8 -18.55 -14.69 9.81
C LEU A 8 -17.87 -13.36 10.16
N PHE A 9 -18.09 -12.32 9.34
CA PHE A 9 -17.54 -10.98 9.59
C PHE A 9 -18.23 -10.33 10.79
N LEU A 10 -19.56 -10.44 10.88
CA LEU A 10 -20.31 -9.89 12.01
C LEU A 10 -19.93 -10.57 13.32
N ALA A 11 -19.80 -11.90 13.31
CA ALA A 11 -19.33 -12.63 14.50
C ALA A 11 -17.96 -12.13 14.98
N LYS A 12 -17.03 -11.83 14.07
CA LYS A 12 -15.72 -11.25 14.42
C LYS A 12 -15.83 -9.82 14.98
N ILE A 13 -16.73 -9.00 14.44
CA ILE A 13 -17.01 -7.68 15.03
C ILE A 13 -17.58 -7.81 16.43
N ASP A 14 -18.46 -8.81 16.67
CA ASP A 14 -19.03 -9.07 18.00
C ASP A 14 -17.98 -9.60 19.00
N GLU A 15 -16.95 -10.32 18.52
CA GLU A 15 -15.76 -10.71 19.30
C GLU A 15 -14.90 -9.52 19.77
N GLY A 16 -15.17 -8.31 19.28
CA GLY A 16 -14.45 -7.08 19.67
C GLY A 16 -13.50 -6.52 18.63
N TYR A 17 -13.39 -7.13 17.43
CA TYR A 17 -12.59 -6.55 16.37
C TYR A 17 -13.26 -5.31 15.78
N ASP A 18 -12.46 -4.32 15.40
CA ASP A 18 -12.92 -3.06 14.83
C ASP A 18 -13.03 -3.11 13.31
N LEU A 19 -12.16 -3.91 12.68
CA LEU A 19 -12.15 -4.14 11.25
C LEU A 19 -11.90 -5.61 10.95
N VAL A 20 -12.74 -6.18 10.09
CA VAL A 20 -12.59 -7.56 9.58
C VAL A 20 -12.43 -7.51 8.08
N HIS A 21 -11.36 -8.13 7.59
CA HIS A 21 -10.98 -8.13 6.18
C HIS A 21 -11.05 -9.54 5.60
N GLY A 22 -11.55 -9.65 4.37
CA GLY A 22 -11.66 -10.95 3.68
C GLY A 22 -10.35 -11.37 3.03
N TRP A 23 -9.99 -12.64 3.21
CA TRP A 23 -8.87 -13.29 2.53
C TRP A 23 -9.36 -14.37 1.57
N ARG A 24 -9.16 -14.16 0.27
CA ARG A 24 -9.51 -15.12 -0.78
C ARG A 24 -8.38 -16.15 -0.95
N LYS A 25 -8.25 -17.06 0.02
CA LYS A 25 -7.17 -18.06 0.04
C LYS A 25 -7.17 -18.94 -1.22
N GLN A 26 -8.36 -19.32 -1.72
CA GLN A 26 -8.54 -20.14 -2.92
C GLN A 26 -9.04 -19.28 -4.09
N ARG A 27 -8.17 -18.39 -4.62
CA ARG A 27 -8.52 -17.59 -5.81
C ARG A 27 -8.53 -18.48 -7.06
N GLN A 28 -9.63 -18.45 -7.80
CA GLN A 28 -9.81 -19.14 -9.09
C GLN A 28 -9.40 -18.25 -10.28
N ASP A 29 -8.62 -17.23 -10.07
CA ASP A 29 -8.10 -16.34 -11.10
C ASP A 29 -6.89 -16.97 -11.84
N ALA A 30 -6.67 -16.59 -13.11
CA ALA A 30 -5.50 -17.00 -13.88
C ALA A 30 -4.18 -16.68 -13.14
N PHE A 31 -3.36 -17.71 -12.94
CA PHE A 31 -2.18 -17.64 -12.05
C PHE A 31 -1.17 -16.59 -12.48
N LEU A 32 -0.74 -16.62 -13.76
CA LEU A 32 0.33 -15.75 -14.26
C LEU A 32 -0.09 -14.27 -14.38
N ASN A 33 -1.31 -14.00 -14.87
CA ASN A 33 -1.71 -12.64 -15.22
C ASN A 33 -2.33 -11.85 -14.05
N ARG A 34 -2.75 -12.53 -12.96
CA ARG A 34 -3.47 -11.85 -11.86
C ARG A 34 -3.00 -12.27 -10.48
N ARG A 35 -2.71 -13.55 -10.28
CA ARG A 35 -2.36 -14.05 -8.95
C ARG A 35 -0.95 -13.65 -8.55
N LEU A 36 0.02 -13.83 -9.45
CA LEU A 36 1.42 -13.51 -9.18
C LEU A 36 1.67 -12.01 -8.95
N PRO A 37 1.19 -11.08 -9.80
CA PRO A 37 1.33 -9.64 -9.52
C PRO A 37 0.66 -9.21 -8.21
N SER A 38 -0.49 -9.83 -7.87
CA SER A 38 -1.19 -9.55 -6.63
C SER A 38 -0.41 -10.02 -5.39
N LEU A 39 0.23 -11.19 -5.46
CA LEU A 39 1.05 -11.71 -4.36
C LEU A 39 2.28 -10.83 -4.13
N ILE A 40 2.96 -10.43 -5.20
CA ILE A 40 4.11 -9.52 -5.12
C ILE A 40 3.68 -8.18 -4.53
N ALA A 41 2.57 -7.61 -5.02
CA ALA A 41 2.04 -6.36 -4.50
C ALA A 41 1.69 -6.46 -3.00
N ASN A 42 0.96 -7.50 -2.59
CA ASN A 42 0.61 -7.71 -1.18
C ASN A 42 1.86 -7.89 -0.30
N TRP A 43 2.88 -8.61 -0.79
CA TRP A 43 4.13 -8.78 -0.07
C TRP A 43 4.88 -7.44 0.11
N ILE A 44 5.01 -6.65 -0.97
CA ILE A 44 5.62 -5.32 -0.91
C ILE A 44 4.86 -4.43 0.06
N ILE A 45 3.53 -4.40 -0.03
CA ILE A 45 2.66 -3.60 0.82
C ILE A 45 2.83 -4.01 2.28
N SER A 46 2.70 -5.31 2.58
CA SER A 46 2.83 -5.84 3.94
C SER A 46 4.19 -5.51 4.56
N LYS A 47 5.29 -5.68 3.78
CA LYS A 47 6.64 -5.35 4.23
C LYS A 47 6.82 -3.85 4.45
N THR A 48 6.24 -3.03 3.56
CA THR A 48 6.39 -1.56 3.58
C THR A 48 5.57 -0.94 4.71
N THR A 49 4.36 -1.45 4.97
CA THR A 49 3.44 -0.91 5.97
C THR A 49 3.56 -1.59 7.34
N ARG A 50 4.38 -2.65 7.43
CA ARG A 50 4.54 -3.48 8.64
C ARG A 50 3.23 -4.11 9.12
N PHE A 51 2.24 -4.23 8.26
CA PHE A 51 0.95 -4.85 8.55
C PHE A 51 0.81 -6.17 7.78
N PRO A 52 0.73 -7.33 8.47
CA PRO A 52 0.64 -8.63 7.82
C PRO A 52 -0.75 -8.82 7.22
N ILE A 53 -0.87 -8.59 5.92
CA ILE A 53 -2.12 -8.77 5.17
C ILE A 53 -1.88 -9.70 3.99
N HIS A 54 -2.78 -10.69 3.81
CA HIS A 54 -2.64 -11.68 2.75
C HIS A 54 -3.33 -11.26 1.44
N ASP A 55 -4.45 -10.54 1.52
CA ASP A 55 -5.21 -10.16 0.32
C ASP A 55 -5.85 -8.77 0.44
N LEU A 56 -5.06 -7.72 0.28
CA LEU A 56 -5.53 -6.34 0.30
C LEU A 56 -6.61 -6.04 -0.76
N GLY A 57 -6.61 -6.82 -1.85
CA GLY A 57 -7.55 -6.66 -2.96
C GLY A 57 -8.96 -7.21 -2.70
N CYS A 58 -9.23 -7.82 -1.54
CA CYS A 58 -10.57 -8.27 -1.21
C CYS A 58 -11.48 -7.08 -0.93
N THR A 59 -12.65 -7.06 -1.58
CA THR A 59 -13.63 -5.99 -1.42
C THR A 59 -14.56 -6.20 -0.22
N LEU A 60 -14.66 -7.45 0.29
CA LEU A 60 -15.48 -7.76 1.44
C LEU A 60 -14.75 -7.34 2.72
N LYS A 61 -15.30 -6.38 3.42
CA LYS A 61 -14.81 -5.82 4.68
C LYS A 61 -15.98 -5.48 5.57
N ALA A 62 -15.83 -5.69 6.86
CA ALA A 62 -16.72 -5.13 7.88
C ALA A 62 -15.89 -4.19 8.75
N ILE A 63 -16.43 -3.05 9.08
CA ILE A 63 -15.76 -2.02 9.87
C ILE A 63 -16.77 -1.39 10.83
N ARG A 64 -16.36 -1.13 12.06
CA ARG A 64 -17.18 -0.39 13.02
C ARG A 64 -17.37 1.03 12.54
N ARG A 65 -18.54 1.58 12.83
CA ARG A 65 -18.93 2.92 12.38
C ARG A 65 -17.96 4.01 12.86
N GLU A 66 -17.52 3.91 14.10
CA GLU A 66 -16.60 4.86 14.73
C GLU A 66 -15.29 4.93 13.93
N ILE A 67 -14.71 3.78 13.61
CA ILE A 67 -13.47 3.71 12.81
C ILE A 67 -13.72 4.18 11.36
N ALA A 68 -14.88 3.84 10.79
CA ALA A 68 -15.19 4.23 9.41
C ALA A 68 -15.34 5.76 9.25
N GLN A 69 -15.85 6.44 10.26
CA GLN A 69 -16.02 7.89 10.27
C GLN A 69 -14.69 8.64 10.40
N ASP A 70 -13.73 8.05 11.13
CA ASP A 70 -12.39 8.62 11.33
C ASP A 70 -11.43 8.37 10.16
N LEU A 71 -11.81 7.48 9.23
CA LEU A 71 -10.97 7.16 8.08
C LEU A 71 -11.22 8.13 6.94
N GLU A 72 -10.32 9.09 6.79
CA GLU A 72 -10.23 9.90 5.58
C GLU A 72 -9.62 9.07 4.45
N SER A 73 -10.38 8.81 3.39
CA SER A 73 -9.90 8.08 2.24
C SER A 73 -10.09 8.88 0.96
N TYR A 74 -8.99 9.09 0.24
CA TYR A 74 -8.92 9.81 -1.02
C TYR A 74 -8.58 8.87 -2.18
N GLY A 75 -9.20 9.04 -3.32
CA GLY A 75 -8.89 8.28 -4.55
C GLY A 75 -9.01 6.77 -4.37
N GLU A 76 -7.98 6.02 -4.76
CA GLU A 76 -7.93 4.56 -4.66
C GLU A 76 -7.56 4.05 -3.25
N MET A 77 -7.48 4.92 -2.24
CA MET A 77 -7.08 4.57 -0.86
C MET A 77 -8.03 3.60 -0.16
N HIS A 78 -9.24 3.41 -0.68
CA HIS A 78 -10.18 2.39 -0.18
C HIS A 78 -9.59 0.98 -0.08
N ARG A 79 -8.50 0.69 -0.81
CA ARG A 79 -7.77 -0.57 -0.71
C ARG A 79 -6.96 -0.66 0.56
N PHE A 80 -6.41 0.45 1.00
CA PHE A 80 -5.52 0.56 2.15
C PHE A 80 -6.27 0.77 3.48
N ILE A 81 -7.61 0.78 3.46
CA ILE A 81 -8.45 0.91 4.67
C ILE A 81 -7.97 0.00 5.82
N PRO A 82 -7.66 -1.30 5.63
CA PRO A 82 -7.19 -2.13 6.75
C PRO A 82 -5.88 -1.63 7.35
N ILE A 83 -4.98 -1.11 6.51
CA ILE A 83 -3.69 -0.59 6.94
C ILE A 83 -3.88 0.73 7.69
N LEU A 84 -4.70 1.62 7.16
CA LEU A 84 -4.98 2.92 7.78
C LEU A 84 -5.72 2.76 9.12
N ALA A 85 -6.66 1.82 9.20
CA ALA A 85 -7.37 1.51 10.43
C ALA A 85 -6.41 0.93 11.48
N HIS A 86 -5.59 -0.05 11.10
CA HIS A 86 -4.59 -0.64 11.98
C HIS A 86 -3.59 0.41 12.51
N TRP A 87 -3.14 1.32 11.66
CA TRP A 87 -2.23 2.39 12.05
C TRP A 87 -2.85 3.38 13.05
N ARG A 88 -4.17 3.55 13.00
CA ARG A 88 -4.94 4.33 13.98
C ARG A 88 -5.29 3.55 15.26
N GLY A 89 -4.76 2.32 15.39
CA GLY A 89 -4.92 1.49 16.57
C GLY A 89 -6.13 0.55 16.53
N ALA A 90 -6.83 0.42 15.39
CA ALA A 90 -7.95 -0.49 15.26
C ALA A 90 -7.51 -1.96 15.33
N TRP A 91 -8.28 -2.78 16.04
CA TRP A 91 -8.09 -4.22 16.08
C TRP A 91 -8.61 -4.86 14.79
N CYS A 92 -7.68 -5.41 13.99
CA CYS A 92 -7.97 -5.95 12.68
C CYS A 92 -7.88 -7.48 12.67
N ALA A 93 -8.84 -8.14 12.01
CA ALA A 93 -8.82 -9.58 11.76
C ALA A 93 -8.97 -9.91 10.27
N GLU A 94 -8.43 -11.04 9.84
CA GLU A 94 -8.67 -11.61 8.52
C GLU A 94 -9.57 -12.85 8.61
N VAL A 95 -10.52 -12.96 7.69
CA VAL A 95 -11.42 -14.11 7.57
C VAL A 95 -11.30 -14.70 6.17
N VAL A 96 -11.10 -16.01 6.08
CA VAL A 96 -11.05 -16.70 4.78
C VAL A 96 -12.44 -16.65 4.14
N THR A 97 -12.51 -16.10 2.92
CA THR A 97 -13.76 -15.95 2.17
C THR A 97 -13.78 -16.84 0.95
N LYS A 98 -14.98 -17.32 0.59
CA LYS A 98 -15.22 -18.08 -0.64
C LYS A 98 -15.21 -17.13 -1.83
N HIS A 99 -14.35 -17.42 -2.81
CA HIS A 99 -14.27 -16.65 -4.05
C HIS A 99 -14.94 -17.42 -5.19
N HIS A 100 -15.94 -16.79 -5.82
CA HIS A 100 -16.56 -17.32 -7.04
C HIS A 100 -16.01 -16.60 -8.27
N PRO A 101 -15.75 -17.32 -9.37
CA PRO A 101 -15.36 -16.69 -10.62
C PRO A 101 -16.46 -15.75 -11.11
N ARG A 102 -16.05 -14.70 -11.81
CA ARG A 102 -17.01 -13.74 -12.38
C ARG A 102 -17.86 -14.41 -13.44
N ARG A 103 -19.17 -14.33 -13.30
CA ARG A 103 -20.12 -14.90 -14.27
C ARG A 103 -20.39 -13.98 -15.47
N PHE A 104 -20.28 -12.67 -15.31
CA PHE A 104 -20.57 -11.67 -16.34
C PHE A 104 -19.49 -10.59 -16.39
N GLY A 105 -19.30 -10.02 -17.60
CA GLY A 105 -18.43 -8.89 -17.85
C GLY A 105 -16.95 -9.24 -18.04
N THR A 106 -16.25 -8.36 -18.75
CA THR A 106 -14.80 -8.45 -19.02
C THR A 106 -14.02 -7.58 -18.04
N THR A 107 -12.74 -7.87 -17.89
CA THR A 107 -11.84 -7.10 -17.01
C THR A 107 -11.38 -5.83 -17.73
N LYS A 108 -11.74 -4.67 -17.20
CA LYS A 108 -11.30 -3.36 -17.72
C LYS A 108 -9.96 -2.88 -17.12
N TYR A 109 -9.15 -3.78 -16.55
CA TYR A 109 -7.95 -3.39 -15.80
C TYR A 109 -6.69 -3.57 -16.62
N GLY A 110 -6.04 -2.45 -16.98
CA GLY A 110 -4.76 -2.38 -17.67
C GLY A 110 -3.56 -2.09 -16.73
N ILE A 111 -2.38 -2.00 -17.31
CA ILE A 111 -1.09 -1.71 -16.64
C ILE A 111 -1.12 -0.36 -15.90
N SER A 112 -1.89 0.63 -16.42
CA SER A 112 -2.07 1.95 -15.79
C SER A 112 -2.59 1.87 -14.34
N ARG A 113 -3.35 0.82 -14.00
CA ARG A 113 -3.82 0.60 -12.63
C ARG A 113 -2.67 0.18 -11.70
N THR A 114 -1.75 -0.63 -12.18
CA THR A 114 -0.58 -1.05 -11.38
C THR A 114 0.25 0.16 -10.99
N LEU A 115 0.48 1.07 -11.93
CA LEU A 115 1.21 2.32 -11.64
C LEU A 115 0.47 3.16 -10.59
N ARG A 116 -0.85 3.32 -10.71
CA ARG A 116 -1.65 4.03 -9.70
C ARG A 116 -1.53 3.40 -8.31
N VAL A 117 -1.64 2.07 -8.22
CA VAL A 117 -1.49 1.36 -6.94
C VAL A 117 -0.09 1.57 -6.33
N VAL A 118 0.95 1.62 -7.14
CA VAL A 118 2.31 1.93 -6.67
C VAL A 118 2.41 3.35 -6.14
N LEU A 119 1.85 4.33 -6.85
CA LEU A 119 1.82 5.72 -6.40
C LEU A 119 1.01 5.88 -5.10
N ASP A 120 -0.15 5.22 -5.02
CA ASP A 120 -0.97 5.20 -3.80
C ASP A 120 -0.20 4.56 -2.63
N LEU A 121 0.58 3.51 -2.88
CA LEU A 121 1.42 2.89 -1.86
C LEU A 121 2.50 3.84 -1.35
N ILE A 122 3.13 4.59 -2.24
CA ILE A 122 4.11 5.62 -1.87
C ILE A 122 3.43 6.69 -1.00
N THR A 123 2.23 7.13 -1.38
CA THR A 123 1.44 8.09 -0.61
C THR A 123 1.09 7.56 0.78
N VAL A 124 0.58 6.33 0.86
CA VAL A 124 0.27 5.69 2.14
C VAL A 124 1.54 5.56 3.00
N LYS A 125 2.66 5.12 2.42
CA LYS A 125 3.94 5.03 3.12
C LYS A 125 4.41 6.38 3.65
N TYR A 126 4.29 7.44 2.85
CA TYR A 126 4.58 8.79 3.28
C TYR A 126 3.68 9.21 4.45
N MET A 127 2.39 8.95 4.37
CA MET A 127 1.44 9.27 5.45
C MET A 127 1.77 8.53 6.75
N LEU A 128 2.13 7.25 6.65
CA LEU A 128 2.43 6.42 7.83
C LEU A 128 3.73 6.84 8.54
N ASP A 129 4.78 7.14 7.78
CA ASP A 129 6.12 7.32 8.36
C ASP A 129 6.53 8.78 8.51
N TYR A 130 6.00 9.67 7.65
CA TYR A 130 6.52 11.03 7.51
C TYR A 130 5.49 12.14 7.68
N SER A 131 4.18 11.85 7.82
CA SER A 131 3.17 12.89 7.98
C SER A 131 3.41 13.77 9.21
N ALA A 132 3.85 13.17 10.32
CA ALA A 132 4.18 13.90 11.54
C ALA A 132 5.53 14.63 11.50
N SER A 133 6.41 14.27 10.56
CA SER A 133 7.76 14.85 10.45
C SER A 133 8.28 14.85 9.01
N PRO A 134 7.69 15.66 8.11
CA PRO A 134 8.07 15.71 6.69
C PRO A 134 9.53 16.13 6.48
N MET A 135 10.07 16.90 7.40
CA MET A 135 11.48 17.33 7.37
C MET A 135 12.48 16.17 7.38
N LYS A 136 12.14 15.01 7.95
CA LYS A 136 13.03 13.84 7.91
C LYS A 136 13.24 13.35 6.48
N LEU A 137 12.18 13.26 5.68
CA LEU A 137 12.28 12.84 4.29
C LEU A 137 12.96 13.88 3.42
N PHE A 138 12.44 15.11 3.44
CA PHE A 138 12.96 16.18 2.59
C PHE A 138 14.36 16.64 3.00
N GLY A 139 14.66 16.63 4.29
CA GLY A 139 15.99 16.93 4.81
C GLY A 139 17.03 15.90 4.37
N MET A 140 16.70 14.59 4.44
CA MET A 140 17.60 13.53 3.94
C MET A 140 17.84 13.65 2.44
N LEU A 141 16.77 13.89 1.65
CA LEU A 141 16.89 14.07 0.20
C LEU A 141 17.71 15.32 -0.14
N GLY A 142 17.43 16.45 0.52
CA GLY A 142 18.15 17.69 0.32
C GLY A 142 19.63 17.57 0.68
N PHE A 143 19.93 16.94 1.81
CA PHE A 143 21.32 16.68 2.21
C PHE A 143 22.04 15.76 1.22
N GLY A 144 21.38 14.70 0.75
CA GLY A 144 21.92 13.80 -0.28
C GLY A 144 22.22 14.51 -1.59
N CYS A 145 21.27 15.32 -2.09
CA CYS A 145 21.47 16.13 -3.29
C CYS A 145 22.59 17.16 -3.11
N GLY A 146 22.66 17.82 -1.95
CA GLY A 146 23.71 18.77 -1.62
C GLY A 146 25.09 18.13 -1.61
N LEU A 147 25.22 16.95 -1.00
CA LEU A 147 26.47 16.19 -0.98
C LEU A 147 26.91 15.78 -2.40
N LEU A 148 25.97 15.26 -3.21
CA LEU A 148 26.25 14.89 -4.60
C LEU A 148 26.70 16.11 -5.41
N SER A 149 26.04 17.26 -5.25
CA SER A 149 26.40 18.50 -5.91
C SER A 149 27.79 18.99 -5.50
N ALA A 150 28.11 18.94 -4.19
CA ALA A 150 29.44 19.29 -3.71
C ALA A 150 30.53 18.38 -4.26
N LEU A 151 30.29 17.06 -4.29
CA LEU A 151 31.24 16.10 -4.87
C LEU A 151 31.44 16.33 -6.37
N ALA A 152 30.36 16.59 -7.12
CA ALA A 152 30.46 16.92 -8.55
C ALA A 152 31.24 18.22 -8.78
N GLY A 153 31.00 19.24 -7.94
CA GLY A 153 31.73 20.51 -8.00
C GLY A 153 33.25 20.32 -7.75
N VAL A 154 33.58 19.56 -6.72
CA VAL A 154 35.00 19.22 -6.41
C VAL A 154 35.64 18.46 -7.57
N ALA A 155 34.92 17.46 -8.13
CA ALA A 155 35.43 16.69 -9.28
C ALA A 155 35.70 17.58 -10.51
N VAL A 156 34.82 18.54 -10.80
CA VAL A 156 35.01 19.49 -11.91
C VAL A 156 36.23 20.37 -11.66
N VAL A 157 36.39 20.88 -10.44
CA VAL A 157 37.57 21.70 -10.06
C VAL A 157 38.87 20.91 -10.21
N LEU A 158 38.90 19.68 -9.70
CA LEU A 158 40.08 18.79 -9.80
C LEU A 158 40.39 18.44 -11.26
N MET A 159 39.40 18.16 -12.10
CA MET A 159 39.61 17.90 -13.52
C MET A 159 40.19 19.14 -14.23
N LYS A 160 39.71 20.33 -13.90
CA LYS A 160 40.20 21.58 -14.46
C LYS A 160 41.67 21.83 -14.10
N LEU A 161 41.99 21.62 -12.83
CA LEU A 161 43.39 21.77 -12.36
C LEU A 161 44.32 20.75 -13.01
N ALA A 162 43.87 19.49 -13.22
CA ALA A 162 44.65 18.44 -13.85
C ALA A 162 44.90 18.69 -15.35
N GLN A 163 43.97 19.34 -16.02
CA GLN A 163 44.05 19.63 -17.46
C GLN A 163 44.82 20.94 -17.80
N GLY A 164 45.21 21.70 -16.80
CA GLY A 164 46.01 22.95 -16.98
C GLY A 164 45.30 24.03 -17.83
N VAL A 165 43.96 24.01 -17.88
CA VAL A 165 43.20 24.99 -18.61
C VAL A 165 43.10 26.27 -17.80
N ASP A 166 43.92 27.27 -18.13
CA ASP A 166 43.86 28.62 -17.58
C ASP A 166 42.51 29.29 -17.92
N MET A 167 42.04 30.17 -17.06
CA MET A 167 40.84 30.98 -17.25
C MET A 167 41.06 32.02 -18.33
#